data_dab2c82c976af3c9da8dfbbca32fedd9
#
_entry.id   dab2c82c976af3c9da8dfbbca32fedd9
#
_cell.length_a   1.000
_cell.length_b   1.000
_cell.length_c   1.000
_cell.angle_alpha   90.00
_cell.angle_beta   90.00
_cell.angle_gamma   90.00
#
_symmetry.space_group_name_H-M   'P 1'
#
loop_
_entity.id
_entity.type
_entity.pdbx_description
1 polymer ?
#
loop_
_entity_poly.entity_id
_entity_poly.type
_entity_poly.pdbx_seq_one_letter_code
_entity_poly.pdbx_strand_id
1 'polypeptide(L)'
;RIPQYVTTIPDQTRVLPFLLQLLEHDQMLYGNKSKVIIFTSTTALTSAMHKMLESITSSLPGQEKTSVLCLHGMLSQTLRSRVSQQFRAYESAPSILLTSDVSARGVDYPSVTRVIQLGVPCSKEMYVHRVGRTGRRGREGRADMLISPFESGFVAFQLHDIPLQPLSMEDHAKSMNELVASNEAQTTFDASRVQTAMDHARYCVRETMDMRHLLNTVFNSYVAMRQLLRVSRLQILHPVQNWIRAVFGLE
;
A
#
# COMPACT_ATOMS: atom_id res chain seq x y z
N ARG A 1 16.68 -7.79 11.80
CA ARG A 1 16.69 -7.37 10.38
C ARG A 1 15.25 -7.44 9.85
N ILE A 2 14.74 -6.40 9.19
CA ILE A 2 13.38 -6.36 8.64
C ILE A 2 13.34 -7.27 7.41
N PRO A 3 12.48 -8.32 7.34
CA PRO A 3 12.19 -9.05 6.11
C PRO A 3 11.58 -8.10 5.07
N GLN A 4 12.10 -8.14 3.83
CA GLN A 4 11.72 -7.23 2.76
C GLN A 4 11.38 -8.05 1.51
N TYR A 5 10.20 -7.80 0.95
CA TYR A 5 9.69 -8.55 -0.20
C TYR A 5 9.32 -7.62 -1.35
N VAL A 6 9.46 -8.12 -2.56
CA VAL A 6 8.95 -7.48 -3.77
C VAL A 6 8.04 -8.44 -4.54
N THR A 7 6.87 -7.96 -4.91
CA THR A 7 5.94 -8.68 -5.78
C THR A 7 5.72 -7.88 -7.05
N THR A 8 6.12 -8.47 -8.18
CA THR A 8 5.80 -7.91 -9.49
C THR A 8 4.45 -8.41 -9.93
N ILE A 9 3.52 -7.50 -10.24
CA ILE A 9 2.13 -7.81 -10.59
C ILE A 9 1.90 -7.44 -12.07
N PRO A 10 1.95 -8.42 -13.01
CA PRO A 10 1.72 -8.16 -14.43
C PRO A 10 0.25 -7.82 -14.71
N ASP A 11 -0.68 -8.55 -14.10
CA ASP A 11 -2.11 -8.29 -14.19
C ASP A 11 -2.55 -7.25 -13.16
N GLN A 12 -2.76 -6.02 -13.61
CA GLN A 12 -3.06 -4.88 -12.76
C GLN A 12 -4.43 -5.02 -12.03
N THR A 13 -5.32 -5.87 -12.50
CA THR A 13 -6.59 -6.15 -11.81
C THR A 13 -6.38 -6.84 -10.46
N ARG A 14 -5.24 -7.50 -10.28
CA ARG A 14 -4.86 -8.21 -9.05
C ARG A 14 -4.21 -7.31 -7.99
N VAL A 15 -3.87 -6.06 -8.30
CA VAL A 15 -3.18 -5.15 -7.36
C VAL A 15 -4.01 -4.91 -6.11
N LEU A 16 -5.27 -4.49 -6.27
CA LEU A 16 -6.15 -4.20 -5.13
C LEU A 16 -6.50 -5.47 -4.33
N PRO A 17 -6.91 -6.59 -4.95
CA PRO A 17 -7.10 -7.85 -4.24
C PRO A 17 -5.86 -8.30 -3.45
N PHE A 18 -4.67 -8.21 -4.05
CA PHE A 18 -3.45 -8.63 -3.37
C PHE A 18 -3.07 -7.69 -2.22
N LEU A 19 -3.29 -6.38 -2.36
CA LEU A 19 -3.13 -5.43 -1.26
C LEU A 19 -4.02 -5.81 -0.08
N LEU A 20 -5.30 -6.16 -0.33
CA LEU A 20 -6.23 -6.58 0.71
C LEU A 20 -5.77 -7.89 1.38
N GLN A 21 -5.23 -8.85 0.64
CA GLN A 21 -4.64 -10.07 1.20
C GLN A 21 -3.45 -9.77 2.12
N LEU A 22 -2.58 -8.80 1.76
CA LEU A 22 -1.49 -8.38 2.63
C LEU A 22 -1.98 -7.75 3.94
N LEU A 23 -3.05 -6.97 3.88
CA LEU A 23 -3.68 -6.37 5.06
C LEU A 23 -4.33 -7.43 5.94
N GLU A 24 -5.06 -8.37 5.35
CA GLU A 24 -5.65 -9.51 6.04
C GLU A 24 -4.57 -10.36 6.73
N HIS A 25 -3.50 -10.71 6.02
CA HIS A 25 -2.38 -11.46 6.59
C HIS A 25 -1.79 -10.76 7.82
N ASP A 26 -1.62 -9.45 7.78
CA ASP A 26 -1.11 -8.69 8.91
C ASP A 26 -2.08 -8.73 10.11
N GLN A 27 -3.38 -8.62 9.83
CA GLN A 27 -4.42 -8.74 10.87
C GLN A 27 -4.52 -10.15 11.46
N MET A 28 -4.32 -11.19 10.64
CA MET A 28 -4.27 -12.58 11.11
C MET A 28 -3.11 -12.79 12.10
N LEU A 29 -1.96 -12.19 11.84
CA LEU A 29 -0.78 -12.30 12.69
C LEU A 29 -0.85 -11.46 13.96
N TYR A 30 -1.39 -10.25 13.88
CA TYR A 30 -1.30 -9.26 14.95
C TYR A 30 -2.65 -8.85 15.57
N GLY A 31 -3.76 -9.30 14.98
CA GLY A 31 -5.10 -8.96 15.46
C GLY A 31 -5.32 -7.44 15.56
N ASN A 32 -5.85 -6.99 16.66
CA ASN A 32 -6.08 -5.56 16.95
C ASN A 32 -4.79 -4.71 17.00
N LYS A 33 -3.61 -5.34 17.06
CA LYS A 33 -2.31 -4.65 17.05
C LYS A 33 -1.75 -4.46 15.64
N SER A 34 -2.46 -4.93 14.59
CA SER A 34 -2.07 -4.71 13.21
C SER A 34 -2.01 -3.20 12.92
N LYS A 35 -0.84 -2.74 12.50
CA LYS A 35 -0.54 -1.32 12.27
C LYS A 35 0.28 -1.15 11.01
N VAL A 36 -0.38 -0.81 9.92
CA VAL A 36 0.19 -0.82 8.58
C VAL A 36 0.37 0.59 8.04
N ILE A 37 1.52 0.86 7.43
CA ILE A 37 1.74 2.08 6.64
C ILE A 37 1.79 1.70 5.16
N ILE A 38 0.97 2.38 4.34
CA ILE A 38 0.96 2.23 2.89
C ILE A 38 1.50 3.50 2.25
N PHE A 39 2.64 3.39 1.57
CA PHE A 39 3.23 4.47 0.79
C PHE A 39 2.75 4.45 -0.66
N THR A 40 2.41 5.63 -1.17
CA THR A 40 2.03 5.86 -2.57
C THR A 40 2.89 6.95 -3.20
N SER A 41 2.89 7.03 -4.53
CA SER A 41 3.78 7.93 -5.28
C SER A 41 3.36 9.40 -5.27
N THR A 42 2.06 9.69 -5.11
CA THR A 42 1.51 11.07 -5.22
C THR A 42 0.44 11.34 -4.17
N THR A 43 0.21 12.61 -3.84
CA THR A 43 -0.86 13.01 -2.94
C THR A 43 -2.25 12.65 -3.46
N ALA A 44 -2.46 12.77 -4.79
CA ALA A 44 -3.72 12.38 -5.41
C ALA A 44 -3.98 10.87 -5.26
N LEU A 45 -2.95 10.04 -5.50
CA LEU A 45 -3.05 8.59 -5.30
C LEU A 45 -3.24 8.22 -3.82
N THR A 46 -2.57 8.93 -2.90
CA THR A 46 -2.78 8.74 -1.45
C THR A 46 -4.26 8.94 -1.08
N SER A 47 -4.84 10.05 -1.54
CA SER A 47 -6.25 10.38 -1.28
C SER A 47 -7.22 9.38 -1.92
N ALA A 48 -6.94 8.95 -3.16
CA ALA A 48 -7.78 7.98 -3.88
C ALA A 48 -7.76 6.61 -3.19
N MET A 49 -6.58 6.12 -2.82
CA MET A 49 -6.43 4.85 -2.11
C MET A 49 -6.99 4.90 -0.69
N HIS A 50 -6.93 6.06 -0.02
CA HIS A 50 -7.57 6.25 1.28
C HIS A 50 -9.09 6.06 1.16
N LYS A 51 -9.76 6.78 0.26
CA LYS A 51 -11.20 6.64 0.01
C LYS A 51 -11.57 5.20 -0.36
N MET A 52 -10.75 4.55 -1.19
CA MET A 52 -10.92 3.16 -1.60
C MET A 52 -10.92 2.23 -0.39
N LEU A 53 -9.87 2.26 0.43
CA LEU A 53 -9.73 1.36 1.57
C LEU A 53 -10.72 1.70 2.69
N GLU A 54 -11.02 2.96 2.94
CA GLU A 54 -12.05 3.38 3.92
C GLU A 54 -13.42 2.82 3.54
N SER A 55 -13.82 2.93 2.27
CA SER A 55 -15.08 2.38 1.77
C SER A 55 -15.11 0.84 1.85
N ILE A 56 -14.01 0.15 1.50
CA ILE A 56 -13.93 -1.30 1.58
C ILE A 56 -14.03 -1.76 3.05
N THR A 57 -13.22 -1.22 3.95
CA THR A 57 -13.18 -1.65 5.34
C THR A 57 -14.51 -1.38 6.06
N SER A 58 -15.16 -0.25 5.78
CA SER A 58 -16.47 0.06 6.36
C SER A 58 -17.60 -0.85 5.87
N SER A 59 -17.43 -1.49 4.70
CA SER A 59 -18.41 -2.40 4.09
C SER A 59 -18.20 -3.87 4.46
N LEU A 60 -17.05 -4.22 5.03
CA LEU A 60 -16.70 -5.60 5.38
C LEU A 60 -17.01 -5.91 6.85
N PRO A 61 -17.79 -6.94 7.14
CA PRO A 61 -18.05 -7.39 8.50
C PRO A 61 -16.76 -7.68 9.27
N GLY A 62 -16.67 -7.18 10.50
CA GLY A 62 -15.50 -7.33 11.35
C GLY A 62 -14.39 -6.30 11.09
N GLN A 63 -14.50 -5.51 10.03
CA GLN A 63 -13.55 -4.45 9.69
C GLN A 63 -14.01 -3.03 10.06
N GLU A 64 -15.21 -2.89 10.61
CA GLU A 64 -15.84 -1.58 10.90
C GLU A 64 -15.04 -0.74 11.91
N LYS A 65 -14.21 -1.39 12.72
CA LYS A 65 -13.32 -0.74 13.69
C LYS A 65 -11.94 -0.40 13.12
N THR A 66 -11.61 -0.89 11.93
CA THR A 66 -10.32 -0.61 11.31
C THR A 66 -10.20 0.88 11.00
N SER A 67 -9.22 1.54 11.59
CA SER A 67 -8.98 2.96 11.38
C SER A 67 -8.16 3.16 10.10
N VAL A 68 -8.73 3.80 9.09
CA VAL A 68 -8.03 4.17 7.85
C VAL A 68 -7.75 5.66 7.86
N LEU A 69 -6.47 6.04 7.85
CA LEU A 69 -6.00 7.41 7.98
C LEU A 69 -5.23 7.85 6.74
N CYS A 70 -5.28 9.15 6.41
CA CYS A 70 -4.61 9.72 5.26
C CYS A 70 -3.69 10.86 5.68
N LEU A 71 -2.41 10.81 5.21
CA LEU A 71 -1.41 11.82 5.52
C LEU A 71 -0.57 12.17 4.29
N HIS A 72 -0.69 13.39 3.78
CA HIS A 72 0.10 13.88 2.64
C HIS A 72 0.39 15.38 2.71
N GLY A 73 1.30 15.85 1.87
CA GLY A 73 1.84 17.20 1.92
C GLY A 73 0.84 18.34 1.69
N MET A 74 -0.30 18.07 1.04
CA MET A 74 -1.33 19.08 0.80
C MET A 74 -2.27 19.31 1.99
N LEU A 75 -2.23 18.47 3.03
CA LEU A 75 -2.95 18.73 4.27
C LEU A 75 -2.30 19.88 5.03
N SER A 76 -3.12 20.69 5.72
CA SER A 76 -2.60 21.72 6.63
C SER A 76 -1.71 21.09 7.71
N GLN A 77 -0.78 21.86 8.27
CA GLN A 77 0.13 21.38 9.31
C GLN A 77 -0.66 20.87 10.54
N THR A 78 -1.75 21.54 10.89
CA THR A 78 -2.63 21.13 12.00
C THR A 78 -3.24 19.77 11.74
N LEU A 79 -3.79 19.52 10.54
CA LEU A 79 -4.34 18.22 10.18
C LEU A 79 -3.26 17.13 10.15
N ARG A 80 -2.09 17.42 9.59
CA ARG A 80 -0.96 16.47 9.59
C ARG A 80 -0.56 16.06 11.00
N SER A 81 -0.45 17.03 11.90
CA SER A 81 -0.12 16.77 13.31
C SER A 81 -1.20 15.92 13.99
N ARG A 82 -2.48 16.24 13.76
CA ARG A 82 -3.62 15.50 14.32
C ARG A 82 -3.64 14.05 13.82
N VAL A 83 -3.55 13.81 12.51
CA VAL A 83 -3.54 12.47 11.92
C VAL A 83 -2.35 11.67 12.40
N SER A 84 -1.16 12.28 12.41
CA SER A 84 0.07 11.65 12.91
C SER A 84 -0.05 11.23 14.38
N GLN A 85 -0.62 12.10 15.23
CA GLN A 85 -0.85 11.81 16.64
C GLN A 85 -1.91 10.72 16.82
N GLN A 86 -2.98 10.76 16.04
CA GLN A 86 -4.03 9.72 16.05
C GLN A 86 -3.45 8.36 15.69
N PHE A 87 -2.71 8.25 14.57
CA PHE A 87 -2.07 7.00 14.17
C PHE A 87 -1.07 6.50 15.20
N ARG A 88 -0.31 7.40 15.85
CA ARG A 88 0.63 7.04 16.90
C ARG A 88 -0.05 6.42 18.12
N ALA A 89 -1.14 7.01 18.57
CA ALA A 89 -1.84 6.64 19.80
C ALA A 89 -2.83 5.48 19.62
N TYR A 90 -3.20 5.13 18.38
CA TYR A 90 -4.26 4.16 18.12
C TYR A 90 -3.77 2.72 18.33
N GLU A 91 -4.35 2.00 19.29
CA GLU A 91 -3.98 0.63 19.67
C GLU A 91 -5.19 -0.29 19.93
N SER A 92 -6.43 0.24 19.80
CA SER A 92 -7.65 -0.51 20.18
C SER A 92 -8.21 -1.41 19.07
N ALA A 93 -7.78 -1.19 17.81
CA ALA A 93 -8.18 -2.00 16.66
C ALA A 93 -7.14 -1.83 15.54
N PRO A 94 -7.22 -2.61 14.44
CA PRO A 94 -6.33 -2.47 13.30
C PRO A 94 -6.29 -1.04 12.77
N SER A 95 -5.11 -0.58 12.32
CA SER A 95 -4.97 0.76 11.77
C SER A 95 -4.09 0.78 10.50
N ILE A 96 -4.54 1.56 9.53
CA ILE A 96 -3.90 1.73 8.23
C ILE A 96 -3.63 3.21 8.02
N LEU A 97 -2.38 3.58 7.77
CA LEU A 97 -2.00 4.93 7.38
C LEU A 97 -1.60 4.95 5.90
N LEU A 98 -2.40 5.58 5.06
CA LEU A 98 -2.00 5.89 3.70
C LEU A 98 -1.23 7.21 3.69
N THR A 99 -0.06 7.20 3.07
CA THR A 99 0.81 8.38 3.08
C THR A 99 1.67 8.48 1.83
N SER A 100 2.06 9.70 1.51
CA SER A 100 3.18 9.99 0.62
C SER A 100 4.48 10.11 1.43
N ASP A 101 5.58 10.53 0.79
CA ASP A 101 6.91 10.63 1.43
C ASP A 101 6.98 11.60 2.63
N VAL A 102 5.92 12.35 2.91
CA VAL A 102 5.84 13.26 4.07
C VAL A 102 6.02 12.52 5.41
N SER A 103 5.63 11.25 5.47
CA SER A 103 5.80 10.40 6.68
C SER A 103 7.05 9.53 6.64
N ALA A 104 7.81 9.57 5.54
CA ALA A 104 9.00 8.73 5.41
C ALA A 104 10.19 9.22 6.24
N ARG A 105 10.17 10.48 6.69
CA ARG A 105 11.26 11.08 7.48
C ARG A 105 10.74 11.74 8.75
N GLY A 106 11.57 11.72 9.80
CA GLY A 106 11.40 12.54 11.01
C GLY A 106 10.26 12.15 11.96
N VAL A 107 9.37 11.21 11.58
CA VAL A 107 8.26 10.80 12.45
C VAL A 107 8.51 9.40 12.98
N ASP A 108 8.36 9.22 14.30
CA ASP A 108 8.39 7.92 14.95
C ASP A 108 6.96 7.42 15.19
N TYR A 109 6.62 6.33 14.52
CA TYR A 109 5.37 5.60 14.76
C TYR A 109 5.71 4.29 15.46
N PRO A 110 5.35 4.14 16.73
CA PRO A 110 5.63 2.90 17.45
C PRO A 110 4.76 1.76 16.92
N SER A 111 5.29 0.54 17.04
CA SER A 111 4.54 -0.70 16.79
C SER A 111 4.01 -0.89 15.37
N VAL A 112 4.62 -0.26 14.37
CA VAL A 112 4.26 -0.52 12.96
C VAL A 112 4.65 -1.95 12.63
N THR A 113 3.66 -2.78 12.30
CA THR A 113 3.83 -4.21 11.99
C THR A 113 4.27 -4.41 10.54
N ARG A 114 3.74 -3.58 9.62
CA ARG A 114 4.03 -3.71 8.20
C ARG A 114 4.14 -2.36 7.50
N VAL A 115 5.06 -2.30 6.54
CA VAL A 115 5.14 -1.23 5.53
C VAL A 115 4.84 -1.83 4.17
N ILE A 116 3.90 -1.23 3.44
CA ILE A 116 3.59 -1.59 2.05
C ILE A 116 3.91 -0.39 1.17
N GLN A 117 4.60 -0.61 0.06
CA GLN A 117 4.86 0.41 -0.95
C GLN A 117 4.10 0.05 -2.23
N LEU A 118 3.16 0.90 -2.64
CA LEU A 118 2.47 0.79 -3.93
C LEU A 118 3.28 1.54 -4.99
N GLY A 119 4.05 0.79 -5.75
CA GLY A 119 5.04 1.31 -6.68
C GLY A 119 6.37 1.67 -6.00
N VAL A 120 7.34 2.08 -6.81
CA VAL A 120 8.68 2.41 -6.36
C VAL A 120 8.78 3.85 -5.82
N PRO A 121 9.67 4.12 -4.85
CA PRO A 121 9.97 5.47 -4.40
C PRO A 121 10.86 6.23 -5.38
N CYS A 122 11.02 7.54 -5.16
CA CYS A 122 11.83 8.41 -6.01
C CYS A 122 13.36 8.21 -5.85
N SER A 123 13.83 7.44 -4.87
CA SER A 123 15.24 7.09 -4.68
C SER A 123 15.42 5.88 -3.76
N LYS A 124 16.62 5.30 -3.77
CA LYS A 124 17.02 4.25 -2.83
C LYS A 124 16.95 4.71 -1.37
N GLU A 125 17.40 5.92 -1.08
CA GLU A 125 17.36 6.49 0.27
C GLU A 125 15.91 6.57 0.77
N MET A 126 14.99 6.96 -0.12
CA MET A 126 13.57 7.00 0.21
C MET A 126 13.02 5.60 0.48
N TYR A 127 13.43 4.59 -0.31
CA TYR A 127 13.10 3.19 -0.02
C TYR A 127 13.49 2.80 1.40
N VAL A 128 14.74 3.05 1.77
CA VAL A 128 15.27 2.74 3.12
C VAL A 128 14.51 3.49 4.22
N HIS A 129 14.21 4.77 4.00
CA HIS A 129 13.44 5.57 4.96
C HIS A 129 12.01 5.05 5.16
N ARG A 130 11.35 4.60 4.08
CA ARG A 130 10.01 4.00 4.15
C ARG A 130 10.05 2.68 4.92
N VAL A 131 10.94 1.76 4.54
CA VAL A 131 11.13 0.47 5.24
C VAL A 131 11.46 0.67 6.71
N GLY A 132 12.31 1.64 7.03
CA GLY A 132 12.67 1.99 8.41
C GLY A 132 11.52 2.56 9.26
N ARG A 133 10.25 2.57 8.80
CA ARG A 133 9.08 2.87 9.64
C ARG A 133 8.60 1.68 10.44
N THR A 134 8.97 0.45 10.06
CA THR A 134 8.71 -0.79 10.83
C THR A 134 9.98 -1.35 11.45
N GLY A 135 9.90 -2.42 12.21
CA GLY A 135 11.05 -3.13 12.82
C GLY A 135 11.87 -2.29 13.81
N ARG A 136 11.24 -1.36 14.51
CA ARG A 136 11.92 -0.45 15.44
C ARG A 136 11.96 -0.97 16.86
N ARG A 137 13.02 -0.59 17.61
CA ARG A 137 13.19 -0.90 19.04
C ARG A 137 13.14 -2.40 19.34
N GLY A 138 13.72 -3.24 18.46
CA GLY A 138 13.76 -4.68 18.63
C GLY A 138 12.44 -5.41 18.38
N ARG A 139 11.42 -4.72 17.86
CA ARG A 139 10.15 -5.34 17.46
C ARG A 139 10.25 -5.94 16.07
N GLU A 140 9.47 -6.98 15.84
CA GLU A 140 9.29 -7.55 14.51
C GLU A 140 8.60 -6.56 13.60
N GLY A 141 8.84 -6.71 12.29
CA GLY A 141 8.22 -5.90 11.27
C GLY A 141 8.53 -6.45 9.90
N ARG A 142 7.70 -6.12 8.90
CA ARG A 142 7.83 -6.59 7.53
C ARG A 142 7.63 -5.44 6.55
N ALA A 143 8.33 -5.50 5.41
CA ALA A 143 8.14 -4.56 4.31
C ALA A 143 7.83 -5.31 3.02
N ASP A 144 6.80 -4.87 2.31
CA ASP A 144 6.37 -5.39 1.01
C ASP A 144 6.34 -4.25 -0.02
N MET A 145 6.85 -4.48 -1.22
CA MET A 145 6.77 -3.55 -2.34
C MET A 145 6.04 -4.21 -3.50
N LEU A 146 4.94 -3.60 -3.93
CA LEU A 146 4.11 -4.05 -5.05
C LEU A 146 4.45 -3.20 -6.26
N ILE A 147 4.94 -3.82 -7.32
CA ILE A 147 5.39 -3.14 -8.53
C ILE A 147 4.74 -3.71 -9.79
N SER A 148 4.60 -2.85 -10.78
CA SER A 148 4.30 -3.25 -12.15
C SER A 148 5.59 -3.65 -12.88
N PRO A 149 5.52 -4.45 -13.96
CA PRO A 149 6.71 -4.89 -14.69
C PRO A 149 7.63 -3.75 -15.16
N PHE A 150 7.08 -2.59 -15.56
CA PHE A 150 7.88 -1.45 -16.00
C PHE A 150 8.72 -0.81 -14.88
N GLU A 151 8.42 -1.10 -13.62
CA GLU A 151 9.14 -0.60 -12.44
C GLU A 151 10.32 -1.51 -12.04
N SER A 152 10.44 -2.70 -12.62
CA SER A 152 11.49 -3.68 -12.27
C SER A 152 12.91 -3.15 -12.43
N GLY A 153 13.12 -2.20 -13.34
CA GLY A 153 14.41 -1.51 -13.50
C GLY A 153 14.88 -0.80 -12.23
N PHE A 154 13.97 -0.22 -11.46
CA PHE A 154 14.32 0.39 -10.17
C PHE A 154 14.89 -0.65 -9.19
N VAL A 155 14.24 -1.81 -9.08
CA VAL A 155 14.69 -2.89 -8.20
C VAL A 155 16.07 -3.39 -8.65
N ALA A 156 16.24 -3.68 -9.95
CA ALA A 156 17.46 -4.23 -10.48
C ALA A 156 18.66 -3.28 -10.38
N PHE A 157 18.45 -1.97 -10.52
CA PHE A 157 19.55 -0.99 -10.62
C PHE A 157 19.73 -0.13 -9.38
N GLN A 158 18.66 0.16 -8.63
CA GLN A 158 18.76 1.00 -7.44
C GLN A 158 18.81 0.21 -6.14
N LEU A 159 18.22 -1.00 -6.11
CA LEU A 159 18.10 -1.82 -4.89
C LEU A 159 18.93 -3.12 -4.95
N HIS A 160 19.87 -3.25 -5.89
CA HIS A 160 20.66 -4.47 -6.10
C HIS A 160 21.44 -4.95 -4.86
N ASP A 161 21.79 -4.07 -3.94
CA ASP A 161 22.49 -4.35 -2.68
C ASP A 161 21.55 -4.45 -1.46
N ILE A 162 20.25 -4.28 -1.66
CA ILE A 162 19.24 -4.49 -0.62
C ILE A 162 18.82 -5.97 -0.63
N PRO A 163 18.73 -6.64 0.53
CA PRO A 163 18.29 -8.04 0.62
C PRO A 163 16.78 -8.17 0.42
N LEU A 164 16.32 -7.76 -0.74
CA LEU A 164 14.95 -7.79 -1.17
C LEU A 164 14.62 -9.16 -1.76
N GLN A 165 13.62 -9.84 -1.21
CA GLN A 165 13.23 -11.18 -1.61
C GLN A 165 12.04 -11.12 -2.59
N PRO A 166 12.10 -11.79 -3.75
CA PRO A 166 10.90 -11.96 -4.58
C PRO A 166 9.84 -12.76 -3.82
N LEU A 167 8.60 -12.31 -3.90
CA LEU A 167 7.44 -13.00 -3.35
C LEU A 167 6.40 -13.13 -4.45
N SER A 168 6.01 -14.37 -4.79
CA SER A 168 4.88 -14.58 -5.68
C SER A 168 3.55 -14.47 -4.93
N MET A 169 2.48 -14.12 -5.66
CA MET A 169 1.13 -14.10 -5.07
C MET A 169 0.68 -15.51 -4.65
N GLU A 170 1.15 -16.53 -5.37
CA GLU A 170 0.90 -17.94 -5.09
C GLU A 170 1.57 -18.39 -3.78
N ASP A 171 2.82 -17.99 -3.53
CA ASP A 171 3.51 -18.32 -2.27
C ASP A 171 2.89 -17.57 -1.08
N HIS A 172 2.44 -16.33 -1.31
CA HIS A 172 1.68 -15.61 -0.29
C HIS A 172 0.35 -16.30 0.03
N ALA A 173 -0.39 -16.76 -0.98
CA ALA A 173 -1.63 -17.50 -0.78
C ALA A 173 -1.42 -18.81 -0.02
N LYS A 174 -0.33 -19.54 -0.28
CA LYS A 174 0.04 -20.73 0.51
C LYS A 174 0.27 -20.39 1.97
N SER A 175 1.05 -19.34 2.25
CA SER A 175 1.29 -18.88 3.62
C SER A 175 -0.01 -18.49 4.35
N MET A 176 -0.96 -17.84 3.66
CA MET A 176 -2.29 -17.55 4.20
C MET A 176 -3.07 -18.81 4.55
N ASN A 177 -3.08 -19.81 3.64
CA ASN A 177 -3.77 -21.08 3.87
C ASN A 177 -3.16 -21.86 5.04
N GLU A 178 -1.85 -21.83 5.22
CA GLU A 178 -1.16 -22.45 6.35
C GLU A 178 -1.58 -21.82 7.68
N LEU A 179 -1.68 -20.48 7.74
CA LEU A 179 -2.17 -19.77 8.93
C LEU A 179 -3.61 -20.14 9.27
N VAL A 180 -4.48 -20.25 8.27
CA VAL A 180 -5.88 -20.69 8.48
C VAL A 180 -5.94 -22.13 8.97
N ALA A 181 -5.16 -23.04 8.36
CA ALA A 181 -5.13 -24.45 8.72
C ALA A 181 -4.59 -24.73 10.12
N SER A 182 -3.69 -23.87 10.63
CA SER A 182 -3.17 -23.97 12.01
C SER A 182 -4.18 -23.55 13.08
N ASN A 183 -5.38 -23.12 12.74
CA ASN A 183 -6.38 -22.50 13.62
C ASN A 183 -5.87 -21.28 14.42
N GLU A 184 -4.72 -20.73 14.04
CA GLU A 184 -4.16 -19.54 14.69
C GLU A 184 -4.86 -18.26 14.23
N ALA A 185 -5.61 -18.31 13.14
CA ALA A 185 -6.33 -17.18 12.61
C ALA A 185 -7.63 -17.54 11.90
N GLN A 186 -8.62 -16.66 11.96
CA GLN A 186 -9.85 -16.76 11.15
C GLN A 186 -9.74 -15.79 9.98
N THR A 187 -10.16 -16.20 8.79
CA THR A 187 -10.31 -15.30 7.65
C THR A 187 -11.34 -14.23 7.97
N THR A 188 -10.95 -12.98 7.87
CA THR A 188 -11.81 -11.82 8.12
C THR A 188 -12.44 -11.30 6.83
N PHE A 189 -11.93 -11.72 5.66
CA PHE A 189 -12.38 -11.28 4.35
C PHE A 189 -13.09 -12.42 3.60
N ASP A 190 -14.41 -12.38 3.55
CA ASP A 190 -15.20 -13.23 2.65
C ASP A 190 -14.99 -12.75 1.20
N ALA A 191 -14.50 -13.63 0.33
CA ALA A 191 -14.13 -13.27 -1.05
C ALA A 191 -15.29 -12.67 -1.86
N SER A 192 -16.54 -13.13 -1.65
CA SER A 192 -17.73 -12.62 -2.34
C SER A 192 -18.06 -11.19 -1.89
N ARG A 193 -17.94 -10.92 -0.60
CA ARG A 193 -18.18 -9.61 0.01
C ARG A 193 -17.06 -8.63 -0.33
N VAL A 194 -15.81 -9.10 -0.40
CA VAL A 194 -14.65 -8.29 -0.82
C VAL A 194 -14.86 -7.75 -2.23
N GLN A 195 -15.31 -8.59 -3.17
CA GLN A 195 -15.56 -8.14 -4.54
C GLN A 195 -16.64 -7.06 -4.59
N THR A 196 -17.76 -7.27 -3.91
CA THR A 196 -18.85 -6.28 -3.83
C THR A 196 -18.39 -4.97 -3.18
N ALA A 197 -17.60 -5.06 -2.10
CA ALA A 197 -17.04 -3.89 -1.42
C ALA A 197 -16.06 -3.12 -2.32
N MET A 198 -15.21 -3.82 -3.08
CA MET A 198 -14.31 -3.20 -4.05
C MET A 198 -15.07 -2.47 -5.16
N ASP A 199 -16.13 -3.06 -5.71
CA ASP A 199 -16.90 -2.46 -6.79
C ASP A 199 -17.65 -1.22 -6.31
N HIS A 200 -18.21 -1.27 -5.10
CA HIS A 200 -18.82 -0.10 -4.46
C HIS A 200 -17.77 1.01 -4.20
N ALA A 201 -16.61 0.66 -3.66
CA ALA A 201 -15.55 1.62 -3.40
C ALA A 201 -15.02 2.27 -4.69
N ARG A 202 -14.87 1.50 -5.78
CA ARG A 202 -14.52 2.01 -7.11
C ARG A 202 -15.53 3.05 -7.59
N TYR A 203 -16.81 2.75 -7.46
CA TYR A 203 -17.87 3.68 -7.79
C TYR A 203 -17.75 4.98 -6.98
N CYS A 204 -17.65 4.90 -5.65
CA CYS A 204 -17.52 6.06 -4.77
C CYS A 204 -16.30 6.94 -5.12
N VAL A 205 -15.17 6.33 -5.42
CA VAL A 205 -13.95 7.07 -5.79
C VAL A 205 -14.13 7.80 -7.11
N ARG A 206 -14.70 7.15 -8.13
CA ARG A 206 -14.96 7.76 -9.45
C ARG A 206 -15.92 8.95 -9.38
N GLU A 207 -16.97 8.85 -8.57
CA GLU A 207 -17.94 9.94 -8.39
C GLU A 207 -17.40 11.15 -7.62
N THR A 208 -16.36 10.94 -6.81
CA THR A 208 -15.88 11.98 -5.88
C THR A 208 -14.49 12.53 -6.22
N MET A 209 -13.81 11.97 -7.22
CA MET A 209 -12.44 12.37 -7.58
C MET A 209 -12.28 12.61 -9.08
N ASP A 210 -11.43 13.55 -9.43
CA ASP A 210 -11.03 13.78 -10.82
C ASP A 210 -10.02 12.69 -11.26
N MET A 211 -10.52 11.69 -11.98
CA MET A 211 -9.72 10.58 -12.48
C MET A 211 -8.68 11.00 -13.52
N ARG A 212 -8.92 12.09 -14.27
CA ARG A 212 -7.92 12.64 -15.22
C ARG A 212 -6.76 13.27 -14.46
N HIS A 213 -7.07 14.02 -13.40
CA HIS A 213 -6.05 14.62 -12.55
C HIS A 213 -5.22 13.52 -11.85
N LEU A 214 -5.88 12.46 -11.35
CA LEU A 214 -5.20 11.31 -10.75
C LEU A 214 -4.25 10.65 -11.76
N LEU A 215 -4.73 10.32 -12.94
CA LEU A 215 -3.91 9.71 -14.00
C LEU A 215 -2.71 10.59 -14.36
N ASN A 216 -2.93 11.88 -14.59
CA ASN A 216 -1.87 12.81 -14.97
C ASN A 216 -0.80 12.97 -13.89
N THR A 217 -1.20 13.08 -12.61
CA THR A 217 -0.24 13.20 -11.50
C THR A 217 0.58 11.93 -11.31
N VAL A 218 -0.03 10.75 -11.39
CA VAL A 218 0.69 9.47 -11.29
C VAL A 218 1.62 9.29 -12.49
N PHE A 219 1.14 9.53 -13.72
CA PHE A 219 1.97 9.46 -14.93
C PHE A 219 3.18 10.39 -14.86
N ASN A 220 2.98 11.65 -14.50
CA ASN A 220 4.08 12.62 -14.40
C ASN A 220 5.09 12.26 -13.31
N SER A 221 4.66 11.65 -12.21
CA SER A 221 5.58 11.15 -11.17
C SER A 221 6.53 10.08 -11.71
N TYR A 222 6.01 9.13 -12.50
CA TYR A 222 6.85 8.12 -13.15
C TYR A 222 7.71 8.68 -14.28
N VAL A 223 7.21 9.64 -15.06
CA VAL A 223 8.02 10.33 -16.08
C VAL A 223 9.22 11.04 -15.44
N ALA A 224 9.05 11.65 -14.27
CA ALA A 224 10.17 12.23 -13.52
C ALA A 224 11.22 11.19 -13.10
N MET A 225 10.80 9.95 -12.83
CA MET A 225 11.68 8.84 -12.43
C MET A 225 12.18 7.96 -13.60
N ARG A 226 11.85 8.28 -14.86
CA ARG A 226 12.12 7.40 -16.02
C ARG A 226 13.57 6.95 -16.17
N GLN A 227 14.53 7.79 -15.77
CA GLN A 227 15.95 7.43 -15.83
C GLN A 227 16.30 6.36 -14.79
N LEU A 228 15.73 6.44 -13.58
CA LEU A 228 15.91 5.45 -12.52
C LEU A 228 15.27 4.10 -12.90
N LEU A 229 14.16 4.15 -13.62
CA LEU A 229 13.45 2.98 -14.13
C LEU A 229 14.10 2.40 -15.40
N ARG A 230 14.94 3.17 -16.08
CA ARG A 230 15.51 2.87 -17.40
C ARG A 230 14.46 2.58 -18.47
N VAL A 231 13.40 3.37 -18.48
CA VAL A 231 12.29 3.28 -19.44
C VAL A 231 12.06 4.61 -20.15
N SER A 232 11.49 4.54 -21.36
CA SER A 232 11.03 5.71 -22.11
C SER A 232 9.67 6.19 -21.57
N ARG A 233 9.30 7.44 -21.92
CA ARG A 233 7.99 7.99 -21.57
C ARG A 233 6.83 7.14 -22.15
N LEU A 234 6.99 6.59 -23.35
CA LEU A 234 5.98 5.74 -23.97
C LEU A 234 5.78 4.42 -23.24
N GLN A 235 6.86 3.84 -22.70
CA GLN A 235 6.79 2.61 -21.90
C GLN A 235 6.15 2.81 -20.54
N ILE A 236 5.95 4.05 -20.08
CA ILE A 236 5.24 4.37 -18.84
C ILE A 236 3.74 4.59 -19.08
N LEU A 237 3.37 5.19 -20.22
CA LEU A 237 2.01 5.68 -20.45
C LEU A 237 0.96 4.57 -20.32
N HIS A 238 1.07 3.52 -21.14
CA HIS A 238 0.09 2.43 -21.12
C HIS A 238 0.05 1.66 -19.80
N PRO A 239 1.18 1.27 -19.18
CA PRO A 239 1.15 0.62 -17.87
C PRO A 239 0.47 1.45 -16.79
N VAL A 240 0.73 2.76 -16.71
CA VAL A 240 0.09 3.64 -15.72
C VAL A 240 -1.41 3.78 -15.99
N GLN A 241 -1.80 3.94 -17.27
CA GLN A 241 -3.22 3.97 -17.63
C GLN A 241 -3.93 2.66 -17.25
N ASN A 242 -3.34 1.52 -17.56
CA ASN A 242 -3.89 0.22 -17.25
C ASN A 242 -3.97 0.01 -15.71
N TRP A 243 -2.95 0.45 -14.98
CA TRP A 243 -2.97 0.38 -13.53
C TRP A 243 -4.11 1.20 -12.92
N ILE A 244 -4.27 2.45 -13.33
CA ILE A 244 -5.35 3.33 -12.85
C ILE A 244 -6.72 2.74 -13.21
N ARG A 245 -6.89 2.29 -14.47
CA ARG A 245 -8.14 1.66 -14.91
C ARG A 245 -8.47 0.41 -14.09
N ALA A 246 -7.53 -0.48 -13.92
CA ALA A 246 -7.73 -1.75 -13.20
C ALA A 246 -8.04 -1.53 -11.70
N VAL A 247 -7.29 -0.66 -11.04
CA VAL A 247 -7.47 -0.41 -9.60
C VAL A 247 -8.79 0.32 -9.33
N PHE A 248 -9.11 1.35 -10.13
CA PHE A 248 -10.29 2.19 -9.90
C PHE A 248 -11.52 1.82 -10.76
N GLY A 249 -11.42 0.77 -11.58
CA GLY A 249 -12.53 0.24 -12.38
C GLY A 249 -12.97 1.21 -13.48
N LEU A 250 -12.03 1.85 -14.19
CA LEU A 250 -12.33 2.68 -15.37
C LEU A 250 -12.39 1.81 -16.61
N GLU A 251 -13.37 2.07 -17.51
CA GLU A 251 -13.49 1.46 -18.82
C GLU A 251 -12.45 1.99 -19.82
#